data_20d6046ed248c74ff8f01a56065aac4b
#
_entry.id   20d6046ed248c74ff8f01a56065aac4b
#
_cell.length_a   1.000
_cell.length_b   1.000
_cell.length_c   1.000
_cell.angle_alpha   90.00
_cell.angle_beta   90.00
_cell.angle_gamma   90.00
#
_symmetry.space_group_name_H-M   'P 1'
#
loop_
_entity.id
_entity.type
_entity.pdbx_description
1 polymer ?
#
loop_
_entity_poly.entity_id
_entity_poly.type
_entity_poly.pdbx_seq_one_letter_code
_entity_poly.pdbx_strand_id
1 'polypeptide(L)'
;MASIEEKVEEHYKKVLDDLRIRHYGKNEAINDSISKALKETDSKSGGAGSNFPDIQLLLQNKTRRDIPVMIEAKGTKGRLEKLASDGSIELVSNGKNPHRAVQEFAVNGALHYGKAVLSEGTYNEVIIVGINGTTMVDGAVADPEIKAYYVAKKNDSVPKEIVGFDFVQVKSGNIDSFYEALDKLSLTEAERERLKRDKEERLEQSIKDIHQRIYDDTTVRTLLSTNDKLYFFCGLIMAGLTTEGVKALELDRFSSNDDVDDNDGGIILTRTKSFLNKKNCPKDKIDMVLNYLKPVFEKRDLWKPVNGESIIKSIYKQIKADILPLLESNIHLDFTGKILNSLNDWVSIENDRLNDVVLTPRFVTNLMARITRTDMDSFVWDTCMGSSGFLVSAMELMIEDAKESIKDDEERKNKIRNIKQNQLLGIEILGNIYILAVLNMILMGDGSSQIICGDSHKEGPKYMSTHNFPANVFLLNPSYSAPGKGLIFVDEALSRMETGYGAVLIQENAGSGQGDVYAKRI
;
A
#
# COMPACT_ATOMS: atom_id res chain seq x y z
N MET A 1 32.56 -3.33 -33.36
CA MET A 1 31.32 -3.72 -34.06
C MET A 1 30.18 -3.65 -33.06
N ALA A 2 29.05 -3.07 -33.44
CA ALA A 2 27.86 -3.05 -32.57
C ALA A 2 27.43 -4.49 -32.21
N SER A 3 27.00 -4.69 -30.97
CA SER A 3 26.47 -5.98 -30.50
C SER A 3 25.20 -6.36 -31.28
N ILE A 4 24.78 -7.62 -31.23
CA ILE A 4 23.50 -8.04 -31.85
C ILE A 4 22.35 -7.31 -31.18
N GLU A 5 22.38 -7.13 -29.84
CA GLU A 5 21.40 -6.39 -29.06
C GLU A 5 21.24 -4.94 -29.56
N GLU A 6 22.36 -4.22 -29.76
CA GLU A 6 22.34 -2.87 -30.34
C GLU A 6 21.74 -2.83 -31.76
N LYS A 7 22.01 -3.84 -32.57
CA LYS A 7 21.43 -3.92 -33.92
C LYS A 7 19.94 -4.22 -33.91
N VAL A 8 19.46 -5.02 -32.97
CA VAL A 8 18.02 -5.26 -32.74
C VAL A 8 17.35 -3.95 -32.33
N GLU A 9 17.93 -3.21 -31.37
CA GLU A 9 17.45 -1.91 -30.94
C GLU A 9 17.35 -0.91 -32.11
N GLU A 10 18.42 -0.78 -32.92
CA GLU A 10 18.45 0.10 -34.08
C GLU A 10 17.40 -0.29 -35.14
N HIS A 11 17.23 -1.58 -35.37
CA HIS A 11 16.21 -2.08 -36.32
C HIS A 11 14.81 -1.64 -35.89
N TYR A 12 14.45 -1.80 -34.59
CA TYR A 12 13.12 -1.43 -34.13
C TYR A 12 12.91 0.07 -34.00
N LYS A 13 13.95 0.87 -33.76
CA LYS A 13 13.86 2.33 -33.91
C LYS A 13 13.48 2.73 -35.32
N LYS A 14 14.12 2.08 -36.33
CA LYS A 14 13.77 2.31 -37.74
C LYS A 14 12.35 1.87 -38.06
N VAL A 15 11.87 0.74 -37.53
CA VAL A 15 10.47 0.31 -37.68
C VAL A 15 9.51 1.35 -37.13
N LEU A 16 9.81 1.94 -35.97
CA LEU A 16 9.00 3.00 -35.38
C LEU A 16 9.02 4.28 -36.20
N ASP A 17 10.18 4.65 -36.78
CA ASP A 17 10.31 5.79 -37.70
C ASP A 17 9.47 5.58 -38.97
N ASP A 18 9.54 4.41 -39.58
CA ASP A 18 8.77 4.05 -40.78
C ASP A 18 7.24 4.09 -40.49
N LEU A 19 6.82 3.73 -39.28
CA LEU A 19 5.44 3.82 -38.81
C LEU A 19 5.05 5.24 -38.36
N ARG A 20 5.99 6.20 -38.32
CA ARG A 20 5.85 7.56 -37.81
C ARG A 20 5.40 7.60 -36.33
N ILE A 21 5.92 6.69 -35.52
CA ILE A 21 5.68 6.63 -34.09
C ILE A 21 6.84 7.33 -33.38
N ARG A 22 6.54 8.40 -32.64
CA ARG A 22 7.54 9.11 -31.86
C ARG A 22 8.08 8.21 -30.76
N HIS A 23 9.39 8.09 -30.70
CA HIS A 23 10.06 7.27 -29.70
C HIS A 23 11.26 8.01 -29.09
N TYR A 24 11.76 7.51 -27.97
CA TYR A 24 12.86 8.08 -27.19
C TYR A 24 13.86 6.98 -26.84
N GLY A 25 15.13 7.29 -26.90
CA GLY A 25 16.23 6.35 -26.62
C GLY A 25 16.65 6.36 -25.14
N LYS A 26 17.71 5.58 -24.86
CA LYS A 26 18.26 5.35 -23.50
C LYS A 26 18.59 6.60 -22.68
N ASN A 27 18.94 7.72 -23.30
CA ASN A 27 19.34 8.94 -22.60
C ASN A 27 18.35 10.09 -22.78
N GLU A 28 17.17 9.79 -23.28
CA GLU A 28 16.13 10.77 -23.56
C GLU A 28 14.99 10.62 -22.56
N ALA A 29 14.52 11.75 -22.03
CA ALA A 29 13.37 11.77 -21.15
C ALA A 29 12.10 12.09 -21.96
N ILE A 30 11.04 11.29 -21.81
CA ILE A 30 9.73 11.61 -22.39
C ILE A 30 9.17 12.86 -21.68
N ASN A 31 9.18 12.86 -20.34
CA ASN A 31 8.76 13.94 -19.46
C ASN A 31 9.39 13.79 -18.06
N ASP A 32 9.15 14.76 -17.19
CA ASP A 32 9.74 14.82 -15.85
C ASP A 32 9.32 13.67 -14.95
N SER A 33 8.04 13.22 -15.00
CA SER A 33 7.54 12.12 -14.18
C SER A 33 8.20 10.80 -14.52
N ILE A 34 8.29 10.45 -15.82
CA ILE A 34 8.97 9.23 -16.26
C ILE A 34 10.45 9.32 -15.97
N SER A 35 11.08 10.49 -16.20
CA SER A 35 12.49 10.70 -15.89
C SER A 35 12.78 10.52 -14.39
N LYS A 36 11.90 11.05 -13.52
CA LYS A 36 11.98 10.88 -12.07
C LYS A 36 11.86 9.40 -11.69
N ALA A 37 10.83 8.71 -12.19
CA ALA A 37 10.61 7.29 -11.92
C ALA A 37 11.83 6.42 -12.26
N LEU A 38 12.42 6.65 -13.44
CA LEU A 38 13.56 5.87 -13.94
C LEU A 38 14.88 6.20 -13.23
N LYS A 39 15.04 7.43 -12.70
CA LYS A 39 16.22 7.83 -11.90
C LYS A 39 16.16 7.33 -10.46
N GLU A 40 14.96 7.25 -9.89
CA GLU A 40 14.75 6.84 -8.50
C GLU A 40 14.70 5.32 -8.33
N THR A 41 14.47 4.57 -9.41
CA THR A 41 14.47 3.10 -9.35
C THR A 41 15.88 2.55 -9.26
N ASP A 42 16.03 1.39 -8.61
CA ASP A 42 17.32 0.69 -8.57
C ASP A 42 17.74 0.25 -9.97
N SER A 43 19.06 0.24 -10.21
CA SER A 43 19.57 -0.22 -11.48
C SER A 43 19.29 -1.70 -11.70
N LYS A 44 19.20 -2.14 -12.97
CA LYS A 44 19.12 -3.57 -13.30
C LYS A 44 20.24 -4.41 -12.66
N SER A 45 21.34 -3.78 -12.24
CA SER A 45 22.48 -4.42 -11.58
C SER A 45 22.45 -4.31 -10.05
N GLY A 46 21.45 -3.64 -9.50
CA GLY A 46 21.43 -3.23 -8.09
C GLY A 46 22.33 -2.01 -7.85
N GLY A 47 21.86 -1.07 -7.06
CA GLY A 47 22.58 0.17 -6.73
C GLY A 47 22.03 1.40 -7.43
N ALA A 48 22.47 2.59 -6.96
CA ALA A 48 22.05 3.87 -7.51
C ALA A 48 22.63 4.11 -8.90
N GLY A 49 21.79 4.47 -9.85
CA GLY A 49 22.21 4.86 -11.20
C GLY A 49 21.01 5.19 -12.07
N SER A 50 21.19 6.06 -13.05
CA SER A 50 20.15 6.32 -14.04
C SER A 50 20.08 5.17 -15.03
N ASN A 51 18.95 4.47 -15.05
CA ASN A 51 18.66 3.43 -15.98
C ASN A 51 17.45 3.81 -16.81
N PHE A 52 17.59 3.65 -18.11
CA PHE A 52 16.51 3.88 -19.05
C PHE A 52 16.31 2.61 -19.88
N PRO A 53 15.08 2.28 -20.28
CA PRO A 53 14.83 1.22 -21.25
C PRO A 53 15.47 1.55 -22.59
N ASP A 54 15.65 0.55 -23.44
CA ASP A 54 16.29 0.73 -24.75
C ASP A 54 15.50 1.71 -25.62
N ILE A 55 14.16 1.58 -25.61
CA ILE A 55 13.25 2.47 -26.32
C ILE A 55 12.06 2.78 -25.43
N GLN A 56 11.57 4.02 -25.52
CA GLN A 56 10.39 4.49 -24.79
C GLN A 56 9.39 5.14 -25.75
N LEU A 57 8.09 4.92 -25.52
CA LEU A 57 7.02 5.61 -26.23
C LEU A 57 6.05 6.22 -25.22
N LEU A 58 5.32 7.25 -25.65
CA LEU A 58 4.12 7.73 -24.95
C LEU A 58 2.98 7.67 -25.95
N LEU A 59 2.09 6.71 -25.77
CA LEU A 59 0.89 6.59 -26.61
C LEU A 59 -0.18 7.53 -26.09
N GLN A 60 -0.89 8.17 -26.99
CA GLN A 60 -2.03 9.01 -26.67
C GLN A 60 -3.17 8.74 -27.65
N ASN A 61 -4.37 8.51 -27.17
CA ASN A 61 -5.57 8.37 -27.98
C ASN A 61 -6.31 9.71 -28.13
N LYS A 62 -7.43 9.72 -28.84
CA LYS A 62 -8.26 10.92 -29.04
C LYS A 62 -8.84 11.50 -27.75
N THR A 63 -9.02 10.70 -26.72
CA THR A 63 -9.51 11.14 -25.41
C THR A 63 -8.39 11.66 -24.50
N ARG A 64 -7.17 11.79 -25.01
CA ARG A 64 -5.96 12.21 -24.29
C ARG A 64 -5.60 11.30 -23.11
N ARG A 65 -5.90 10.00 -23.21
CA ARG A 65 -5.40 9.00 -22.28
C ARG A 65 -3.96 8.64 -22.67
N ASP A 66 -3.03 8.90 -21.77
CA ASP A 66 -1.61 8.67 -21.99
C ASP A 66 -1.16 7.33 -21.39
N ILE A 67 -0.53 6.48 -22.22
CA ILE A 67 0.04 5.20 -21.78
C ILE A 67 1.52 5.15 -22.16
N PRO A 68 2.45 5.16 -21.19
CA PRO A 68 3.86 4.92 -21.44
C PRO A 68 4.10 3.49 -21.93
N VAL A 69 5.08 3.33 -22.82
CA VAL A 69 5.54 2.01 -23.30
C VAL A 69 7.04 1.90 -23.00
N MET A 70 7.43 0.84 -22.29
CA MET A 70 8.81 0.54 -21.94
C MET A 70 9.25 -0.68 -22.76
N ILE A 71 10.29 -0.52 -23.57
CA ILE A 71 10.75 -1.55 -24.51
C ILE A 71 12.19 -1.92 -24.19
N GLU A 72 12.46 -3.21 -24.05
CA GLU A 72 13.81 -3.78 -23.91
C GLU A 72 14.10 -4.76 -25.03
N ALA A 73 15.31 -4.68 -25.56
CA ALA A 73 15.82 -5.56 -26.62
C ALA A 73 16.89 -6.52 -26.08
N LYS A 74 16.93 -7.72 -26.62
CA LYS A 74 18.00 -8.70 -26.38
C LYS A 74 18.46 -9.32 -27.71
N GLY A 75 19.74 -9.73 -27.72
CA GLY A 75 20.41 -10.30 -28.90
C GLY A 75 20.87 -11.75 -28.70
N THR A 76 20.32 -12.48 -27.75
CA THR A 76 20.77 -13.83 -27.38
C THR A 76 19.58 -14.80 -27.35
N LYS A 77 19.76 -16.00 -27.91
CA LYS A 77 18.72 -17.02 -27.98
C LYS A 77 18.10 -17.33 -26.58
N GLY A 78 16.77 -17.35 -26.51
CA GLY A 78 16.03 -17.68 -25.31
C GLY A 78 16.06 -16.60 -24.23
N ARG A 79 16.33 -15.32 -24.59
CA ARG A 79 16.37 -14.19 -23.66
C ARG A 79 15.16 -13.25 -23.80
N LEU A 80 14.05 -13.76 -24.33
CA LEU A 80 12.83 -12.98 -24.40
C LEU A 80 12.19 -12.79 -23.02
N GLU A 81 11.92 -13.90 -22.33
CA GLU A 81 11.17 -13.90 -21.08
C GLU A 81 11.62 -15.01 -20.13
N LYS A 82 11.59 -14.72 -18.83
CA LYS A 82 11.79 -15.70 -17.77
C LYS A 82 10.62 -15.65 -16.78
N LEU A 83 10.00 -16.81 -16.58
CA LEU A 83 8.91 -16.97 -15.61
C LEU A 83 9.42 -17.58 -14.30
N ALA A 84 8.79 -17.19 -13.20
CA ALA A 84 8.94 -17.82 -11.90
C ALA A 84 8.14 -19.14 -11.84
N SER A 85 8.28 -19.89 -10.75
CA SER A 85 7.61 -21.18 -10.56
C SER A 85 6.09 -21.11 -10.53
N ASP A 86 5.53 -19.95 -10.19
CA ASP A 86 4.09 -19.68 -10.18
C ASP A 86 3.54 -19.16 -11.52
N GLY A 87 4.39 -19.10 -12.54
CA GLY A 87 4.03 -18.62 -13.88
C GLY A 87 4.06 -17.09 -14.03
N SER A 88 4.39 -16.33 -13.00
CA SER A 88 4.57 -14.87 -13.09
C SER A 88 5.91 -14.52 -13.73
N ILE A 89 6.03 -13.29 -14.28
CA ILE A 89 7.30 -12.78 -14.81
C ILE A 89 8.27 -12.56 -13.65
N GLU A 90 9.42 -13.26 -13.67
CA GLU A 90 10.42 -13.21 -12.59
C GLU A 90 11.12 -11.85 -12.55
N LEU A 91 11.03 -11.14 -11.41
CA LEU A 91 11.77 -9.89 -11.18
C LEU A 91 12.93 -10.08 -10.21
N VAL A 92 12.82 -11.01 -9.29
CA VAL A 92 13.87 -11.34 -8.32
C VAL A 92 14.25 -12.80 -8.50
N SER A 93 15.50 -13.05 -8.84
CA SER A 93 16.02 -14.40 -9.02
C SER A 93 16.57 -14.96 -7.72
N ASN A 94 16.37 -16.26 -7.49
CA ASN A 94 17.02 -16.97 -6.40
C ASN A 94 18.54 -17.10 -6.64
N GLY A 95 19.36 -16.90 -5.61
CA GLY A 95 20.81 -17.10 -5.66
C GLY A 95 21.63 -15.83 -5.44
N LYS A 96 22.89 -15.84 -5.91
CA LYS A 96 23.86 -14.75 -5.65
C LYS A 96 23.56 -13.45 -6.41
N ASN A 97 22.83 -13.52 -7.52
CA ASN A 97 22.43 -12.34 -8.29
C ASN A 97 20.89 -12.24 -8.36
N PRO A 98 20.24 -11.51 -7.44
CA PRO A 98 18.79 -11.36 -7.42
C PRO A 98 18.26 -10.63 -8.67
N HIS A 99 19.08 -9.82 -9.35
CA HIS A 99 18.70 -9.03 -10.52
C HIS A 99 18.90 -9.76 -11.85
N ARG A 100 19.28 -11.03 -11.84
CA ARG A 100 19.65 -11.79 -13.04
C ARG A 100 18.54 -11.80 -14.09
N ALA A 101 17.30 -12.04 -13.72
CA ALA A 101 16.19 -12.09 -14.65
C ALA A 101 15.97 -10.75 -15.36
N VAL A 102 16.00 -9.66 -14.59
CA VAL A 102 15.84 -8.29 -15.12
C VAL A 102 16.97 -7.88 -16.06
N GLN A 103 18.19 -8.36 -15.81
CA GLN A 103 19.36 -8.06 -16.65
C GLN A 103 19.34 -8.83 -17.97
N GLU A 104 19.02 -10.12 -17.90
CA GLU A 104 19.24 -11.06 -19.00
C GLU A 104 18.04 -11.23 -19.93
N PHE A 105 16.81 -10.88 -19.50
CA PHE A 105 15.60 -11.12 -20.28
C PHE A 105 14.87 -9.82 -20.62
N ALA A 106 14.41 -9.71 -21.88
CA ALA A 106 13.81 -8.49 -22.41
C ALA A 106 12.53 -8.10 -21.68
N VAL A 107 11.55 -9.00 -21.58
CA VAL A 107 10.26 -8.74 -20.89
C VAL A 107 10.47 -8.38 -19.43
N ASN A 108 11.39 -9.09 -18.74
CA ASN A 108 11.67 -8.88 -17.32
C ASN A 108 12.30 -7.49 -17.07
N GLY A 109 13.22 -7.07 -17.96
CA GLY A 109 13.78 -5.72 -17.95
C GLY A 109 12.75 -4.63 -18.21
N ALA A 110 11.90 -4.80 -19.22
CA ALA A 110 10.83 -3.87 -19.52
C ALA A 110 9.82 -3.75 -18.36
N LEU A 111 9.49 -4.87 -17.71
CA LEU A 111 8.59 -4.88 -16.54
C LEU A 111 9.20 -4.14 -15.34
N HIS A 112 10.49 -4.26 -15.12
CA HIS A 112 11.19 -3.50 -14.06
C HIS A 112 10.96 -1.99 -14.22
N TYR A 113 11.15 -1.45 -15.42
CA TYR A 113 10.90 -0.04 -15.70
C TYR A 113 9.41 0.32 -15.65
N GLY A 114 8.55 -0.54 -16.19
CA GLY A 114 7.10 -0.34 -16.13
C GLY A 114 6.59 -0.20 -14.70
N LYS A 115 7.08 -1.03 -13.79
CA LYS A 115 6.74 -0.93 -12.36
C LYS A 115 7.25 0.36 -11.72
N ALA A 116 8.44 0.82 -12.08
CA ALA A 116 8.97 2.10 -11.61
C ALA A 116 8.05 3.28 -12.02
N VAL A 117 7.62 3.29 -13.28
CA VAL A 117 6.70 4.32 -13.80
C VAL A 117 5.35 4.29 -13.10
N LEU A 118 4.78 3.11 -12.81
CA LEU A 118 3.55 2.99 -12.06
C LEU A 118 3.69 3.42 -10.59
N SER A 119 4.85 3.13 -9.97
CA SER A 119 5.12 3.47 -8.58
C SER A 119 5.31 4.97 -8.33
N GLU A 120 5.80 5.71 -9.33
CA GLU A 120 5.93 7.18 -9.26
C GLU A 120 4.57 7.87 -9.09
N GLY A 121 3.50 7.31 -9.65
CA GLY A 121 2.14 7.71 -9.34
C GLY A 121 1.42 8.53 -10.41
N THR A 122 2.11 9.18 -11.32
CA THR A 122 1.50 9.98 -12.41
C THR A 122 0.70 9.09 -13.38
N TYR A 123 1.23 7.90 -13.69
CA TYR A 123 0.59 6.95 -14.59
C TYR A 123 -0.06 5.81 -13.81
N ASN A 124 -1.25 5.38 -14.26
CA ASN A 124 -1.98 4.25 -13.69
C ASN A 124 -1.86 2.99 -14.52
N GLU A 125 -1.23 3.09 -15.69
CA GLU A 125 -1.09 2.01 -16.66
C GLU A 125 0.16 2.20 -17.50
N VAL A 126 0.75 1.10 -17.94
CA VAL A 126 1.95 1.05 -18.77
C VAL A 126 1.90 -0.19 -19.65
N ILE A 127 2.47 -0.12 -20.82
CA ILE A 127 2.73 -1.28 -21.68
C ILE A 127 4.22 -1.61 -21.59
N ILE A 128 4.53 -2.87 -21.42
CA ILE A 128 5.90 -3.36 -21.49
C ILE A 128 6.07 -4.24 -22.72
N VAL A 129 7.17 -4.09 -23.42
CA VAL A 129 7.48 -4.86 -24.63
C VAL A 129 8.89 -5.43 -24.53
N GLY A 130 8.99 -6.74 -24.62
CA GLY A 130 10.28 -7.42 -24.78
C GLY A 130 10.48 -7.81 -26.24
N ILE A 131 11.66 -7.52 -26.76
CA ILE A 131 12.08 -7.88 -28.11
C ILE A 131 13.34 -8.72 -28.00
N ASN A 132 13.37 -9.85 -28.72
CA ASN A 132 14.58 -10.65 -28.85
C ASN A 132 14.81 -11.03 -30.29
N GLY A 133 16.08 -11.01 -30.74
CA GLY A 133 16.45 -11.44 -32.10
C GLY A 133 17.93 -11.79 -32.15
N THR A 134 18.27 -12.89 -32.77
CA THR A 134 19.65 -13.41 -32.79
C THR A 134 20.32 -13.33 -34.14
N THR A 135 19.54 -13.17 -35.21
CA THR A 135 20.01 -13.21 -36.58
C THR A 135 19.64 -11.93 -37.33
N MET A 136 20.61 -11.30 -37.94
CA MET A 136 20.42 -10.12 -38.79
C MET A 136 20.62 -10.50 -40.26
N VAL A 137 19.67 -10.15 -41.12
CA VAL A 137 19.75 -10.31 -42.59
C VAL A 137 19.39 -8.97 -43.22
N ASP A 138 20.27 -8.46 -44.05
CA ASP A 138 20.11 -7.18 -44.77
C ASP A 138 19.70 -6.00 -43.86
N GLY A 139 20.22 -6.00 -42.63
CA GLY A 139 19.93 -4.97 -41.64
C GLY A 139 18.60 -5.13 -40.88
N ALA A 140 17.84 -6.20 -41.17
CA ALA A 140 16.63 -6.55 -40.47
C ALA A 140 16.83 -7.75 -39.53
N VAL A 141 16.03 -7.85 -38.47
CA VAL A 141 15.98 -9.02 -37.60
C VAL A 141 15.22 -10.13 -38.32
N ALA A 142 15.90 -11.28 -38.58
CA ALA A 142 15.32 -12.38 -39.32
C ALA A 142 14.48 -13.34 -38.45
N ASP A 143 14.73 -13.35 -37.15
CA ASP A 143 14.11 -14.24 -36.17
C ASP A 143 13.50 -13.43 -34.99
N PRO A 144 12.58 -12.46 -35.22
CA PRO A 144 12.07 -11.60 -34.18
C PRO A 144 11.12 -12.36 -33.26
N GLU A 145 11.39 -12.28 -31.95
CA GLU A 145 10.47 -12.69 -30.89
C GLU A 145 10.01 -11.44 -30.17
N ILE A 146 8.70 -11.18 -30.16
CA ILE A 146 8.11 -10.03 -29.48
C ILE A 146 7.03 -10.51 -28.51
N LYS A 147 7.08 -10.01 -27.28
CA LYS A 147 5.98 -10.14 -26.32
C LYS A 147 5.67 -8.80 -25.69
N ALA A 148 4.41 -8.50 -25.57
CA ALA A 148 3.92 -7.29 -24.93
C ALA A 148 2.90 -7.61 -23.84
N TYR A 149 2.94 -6.81 -22.78
CA TYR A 149 2.01 -6.95 -21.66
C TYR A 149 1.44 -5.58 -21.28
N TYR A 150 0.15 -5.56 -21.00
CA TYR A 150 -0.52 -4.45 -20.36
C TYR A 150 -0.46 -4.59 -18.85
N VAL A 151 0.04 -3.57 -18.16
CA VAL A 151 0.19 -3.54 -16.70
C VAL A 151 -0.54 -2.31 -16.18
N ALA A 152 -1.53 -2.50 -15.34
CA ALA A 152 -2.35 -1.42 -14.82
C ALA A 152 -2.63 -1.57 -13.32
N LYS A 153 -2.67 -0.45 -12.59
CA LYS A 153 -3.01 -0.44 -11.15
C LYS A 153 -4.38 -1.07 -10.88
N LYS A 154 -5.35 -0.84 -11.77
CA LYS A 154 -6.68 -1.47 -11.68
C LYS A 154 -6.66 -3.01 -11.75
N ASN A 155 -5.58 -3.59 -12.29
CA ASN A 155 -5.31 -5.03 -12.35
C ASN A 155 -4.28 -5.46 -11.29
N ASP A 156 -4.07 -4.68 -10.25
CA ASP A 156 -3.05 -4.90 -9.24
C ASP A 156 -1.62 -5.00 -9.82
N SER A 157 -1.38 -4.30 -10.91
CA SER A 157 -0.12 -4.34 -11.66
C SER A 157 0.30 -5.75 -12.13
N VAL A 158 -0.66 -6.68 -12.22
CA VAL A 158 -0.44 -8.00 -12.82
C VAL A 158 -0.37 -7.84 -14.34
N PRO A 159 0.74 -8.25 -14.98
CA PRO A 159 0.88 -8.18 -16.42
C PRO A 159 -0.16 -9.07 -17.13
N LYS A 160 -0.89 -8.50 -18.09
CA LYS A 160 -1.80 -9.23 -18.99
C LYS A 160 -1.22 -9.21 -20.40
N GLU A 161 -0.96 -10.36 -20.98
CA GLU A 161 -0.36 -10.47 -22.31
C GLU A 161 -1.26 -9.83 -23.37
N ILE A 162 -0.66 -9.01 -24.23
CA ILE A 162 -1.28 -8.47 -25.44
C ILE A 162 -0.96 -9.45 -26.56
N VAL A 163 -1.82 -10.45 -26.74
CA VAL A 163 -1.60 -11.52 -27.71
C VAL A 163 -1.52 -10.97 -29.12
N GLY A 164 -0.45 -11.35 -29.85
CA GLY A 164 -0.25 -10.91 -31.24
C GLY A 164 0.08 -9.42 -31.36
N PHE A 165 0.76 -8.85 -30.37
CA PHE A 165 1.20 -7.45 -30.42
C PHE A 165 2.11 -7.19 -31.63
N ASP A 166 1.79 -6.10 -32.35
CA ASP A 166 2.60 -5.52 -33.41
C ASP A 166 2.56 -3.97 -33.29
N PHE A 167 3.67 -3.31 -33.61
CA PHE A 167 3.78 -1.86 -33.56
C PHE A 167 2.82 -1.14 -34.55
N VAL A 168 2.34 -1.81 -35.59
CA VAL A 168 1.28 -1.29 -36.47
C VAL A 168 -0.02 -0.98 -35.72
N GLN A 169 -0.29 -1.69 -34.63
CA GLN A 169 -1.49 -1.47 -33.81
C GLN A 169 -1.46 -0.12 -33.06
N VAL A 170 -0.26 0.36 -32.73
CA VAL A 170 -0.08 1.59 -31.94
C VAL A 170 0.15 2.85 -32.78
N LYS A 171 0.10 2.76 -34.10
CA LYS A 171 0.14 3.93 -34.97
C LYS A 171 -1.17 4.74 -34.89
N SER A 172 -1.09 6.04 -35.17
CA SER A 172 -2.18 6.99 -34.95
C SER A 172 -3.53 6.61 -35.57
N GLY A 173 -3.54 5.88 -36.69
CA GLY A 173 -4.77 5.41 -37.33
C GLY A 173 -5.47 4.23 -36.63
N ASN A 174 -4.75 3.47 -35.82
CA ASN A 174 -5.22 2.23 -35.18
C ASN A 174 -5.32 2.38 -33.65
N ILE A 175 -4.83 3.48 -33.11
CA ILE A 175 -4.61 3.67 -31.68
C ILE A 175 -5.90 3.52 -30.85
N ASP A 176 -7.03 4.05 -31.33
CA ASP A 176 -8.29 3.95 -30.59
C ASP A 176 -8.76 2.51 -30.45
N SER A 177 -8.68 1.71 -31.53
CA SER A 177 -9.03 0.27 -31.50
C SER A 177 -8.07 -0.53 -30.60
N PHE A 178 -6.81 -0.13 -30.52
CA PHE A 178 -5.84 -0.72 -29.62
C PHE A 178 -6.21 -0.44 -28.17
N TYR A 179 -6.60 0.78 -27.82
CA TYR A 179 -7.06 1.13 -26.48
C TYR A 179 -8.34 0.37 -26.05
N GLU A 180 -9.28 0.16 -26.98
CA GLU A 180 -10.46 -0.69 -26.73
C GLU A 180 -10.07 -2.14 -26.46
N ALA A 181 -9.03 -2.64 -27.12
CA ALA A 181 -8.50 -3.99 -26.85
C ALA A 181 -7.83 -4.06 -25.47
N LEU A 182 -7.09 -3.02 -25.06
CA LEU A 182 -6.50 -2.94 -23.71
C LEU A 182 -7.58 -2.93 -22.61
N ASP A 183 -8.70 -2.25 -22.83
CA ASP A 183 -9.77 -2.20 -21.85
C ASP A 183 -10.40 -3.58 -21.58
N LYS A 184 -10.39 -4.47 -22.57
CA LYS A 184 -10.82 -5.87 -22.43
C LYS A 184 -9.85 -6.73 -21.61
N LEU A 185 -8.60 -6.29 -21.42
CA LEU A 185 -7.60 -6.97 -20.59
C LEU A 185 -7.73 -6.63 -19.09
N SER A 186 -8.72 -5.83 -18.71
CA SER A 186 -9.00 -5.56 -17.30
C SER A 186 -9.49 -6.82 -16.59
N LEU A 187 -9.08 -6.99 -15.32
CA LEU A 187 -9.59 -8.06 -14.48
C LEU A 187 -11.11 -7.89 -14.32
N THR A 188 -11.83 -8.97 -14.47
CA THR A 188 -13.23 -9.04 -14.08
C THR A 188 -13.35 -8.90 -12.55
N GLU A 189 -14.53 -8.53 -12.07
CA GLU A 189 -14.79 -8.43 -10.64
C GLU A 189 -14.55 -9.76 -9.92
N ALA A 190 -14.95 -10.87 -10.53
CA ALA A 190 -14.71 -12.22 -10.00
C ALA A 190 -13.21 -12.57 -9.90
N GLU A 191 -12.41 -12.23 -10.92
CA GLU A 191 -10.95 -12.42 -10.88
C GLU A 191 -10.29 -11.53 -9.82
N ARG A 192 -10.75 -10.28 -9.65
CA ARG A 192 -10.25 -9.37 -8.63
C ARG A 192 -10.54 -9.88 -7.22
N GLU A 193 -11.77 -10.34 -6.97
CA GLU A 193 -12.16 -10.92 -5.68
C GLU A 193 -11.39 -12.21 -5.37
N ARG A 194 -11.14 -13.05 -6.38
CA ARG A 194 -10.28 -14.23 -6.21
C ARG A 194 -8.85 -13.84 -5.85
N LEU A 195 -8.25 -12.92 -6.61
CA LEU A 195 -6.88 -12.46 -6.35
C LEU A 195 -6.74 -11.82 -4.97
N LYS A 196 -7.76 -11.05 -4.54
CA LYS A 196 -7.82 -10.48 -3.19
C LYS A 196 -7.83 -11.57 -2.13
N ARG A 197 -8.68 -12.58 -2.28
CA ARG A 197 -8.79 -13.71 -1.34
C ARG A 197 -7.47 -14.47 -1.23
N ASP A 198 -6.86 -14.82 -2.36
CA ASP A 198 -5.58 -15.53 -2.40
C ASP A 198 -4.47 -14.73 -1.67
N LYS A 199 -4.45 -13.39 -1.84
CA LYS A 199 -3.51 -12.52 -1.15
C LYS A 199 -3.80 -12.40 0.35
N GLU A 200 -5.07 -12.30 0.74
CA GLU A 200 -5.48 -12.26 2.15
C GLU A 200 -5.12 -13.56 2.87
N GLU A 201 -5.28 -14.72 2.22
CA GLU A 201 -4.87 -16.02 2.77
C GLU A 201 -3.34 -16.10 2.94
N ARG A 202 -2.58 -15.66 1.95
CA ARG A 202 -1.10 -15.58 2.05
C ARG A 202 -0.67 -14.63 3.16
N LEU A 203 -1.29 -13.47 3.28
CA LEU A 203 -1.01 -12.50 4.32
C LEU A 203 -1.27 -13.09 5.71
N GLU A 204 -2.42 -13.74 5.89
CA GLU A 204 -2.77 -14.39 7.15
C GLU A 204 -1.76 -15.47 7.53
N GLN A 205 -1.36 -16.31 6.56
CA GLN A 205 -0.35 -17.33 6.81
C GLN A 205 1.01 -16.71 7.17
N SER A 206 1.46 -15.69 6.44
CA SER A 206 2.73 -15.00 6.73
C SER A 206 2.73 -14.35 8.11
N ILE A 207 1.60 -13.77 8.54
CA ILE A 207 1.45 -13.22 9.89
C ILE A 207 1.55 -14.33 10.94
N LYS A 208 0.90 -15.47 10.74
CA LYS A 208 0.97 -16.64 11.65
C LYS A 208 2.40 -17.18 11.74
N ASP A 209 3.10 -17.31 10.62
CA ASP A 209 4.48 -17.82 10.59
C ASP A 209 5.45 -16.89 11.33
N ILE A 210 5.32 -15.58 11.16
CA ILE A 210 6.13 -14.60 11.91
C ILE A 210 5.76 -14.61 13.39
N HIS A 211 4.47 -14.76 13.71
CA HIS A 211 4.03 -14.92 15.09
C HIS A 211 4.69 -16.12 15.75
N GLN A 212 4.56 -17.29 15.14
CA GLN A 212 5.14 -18.50 15.66
C GLN A 212 6.64 -18.35 15.88
N ARG A 213 7.34 -17.71 14.95
CA ARG A 213 8.76 -17.43 15.07
C ARG A 213 9.09 -16.49 16.24
N ILE A 214 8.31 -15.43 16.44
CA ILE A 214 8.45 -14.51 17.59
C ILE A 214 8.18 -15.25 18.91
N TYR A 215 7.21 -16.16 18.91
CA TYR A 215 6.85 -16.94 20.09
C TYR A 215 7.90 -18.01 20.43
N ASP A 216 8.49 -18.65 19.43
CA ASP A 216 9.52 -19.70 19.61
C ASP A 216 10.87 -19.11 20.00
N ASP A 217 11.15 -17.85 19.64
CA ASP A 217 12.36 -17.17 20.09
C ASP A 217 12.29 -16.88 21.60
N THR A 218 13.14 -17.60 22.36
CA THR A 218 13.16 -17.53 23.82
C THR A 218 13.47 -16.11 24.32
N THR A 219 14.34 -15.37 23.61
CA THR A 219 14.73 -14.00 23.96
C THR A 219 13.54 -13.07 23.78
N VAL A 220 12.88 -13.10 22.61
CA VAL A 220 11.71 -12.26 22.33
C VAL A 220 10.56 -12.59 23.28
N ARG A 221 10.31 -13.88 23.53
CA ARG A 221 9.24 -14.35 24.42
C ARG A 221 9.41 -13.85 25.84
N THR A 222 10.64 -13.81 26.35
CA THR A 222 10.92 -13.37 27.73
C THR A 222 11.01 -11.84 27.86
N LEU A 223 11.48 -11.15 26.84
CA LEU A 223 11.71 -9.70 26.88
C LEU A 223 10.47 -8.87 26.55
N LEU A 224 9.59 -9.38 25.69
CA LEU A 224 8.44 -8.65 25.19
C LEU A 224 7.14 -9.15 25.81
N SER A 225 6.41 -8.23 26.44
CA SER A 225 5.00 -8.45 26.76
C SER A 225 4.18 -8.70 25.49
N THR A 226 2.97 -9.17 25.63
CA THR A 226 2.08 -9.39 24.48
C THR A 226 1.87 -8.10 23.66
N ASN A 227 1.64 -6.98 24.32
CA ASN A 227 1.51 -5.68 23.65
C ASN A 227 2.81 -5.22 22.98
N ASP A 228 3.97 -5.46 23.62
CA ASP A 228 5.27 -5.11 23.04
C ASP A 228 5.53 -5.88 21.74
N LYS A 229 5.09 -7.13 21.63
CA LYS A 229 5.22 -7.93 20.39
C LYS A 229 4.44 -7.29 19.25
N LEU A 230 3.24 -6.76 19.52
CA LEU A 230 2.46 -6.04 18.53
C LEU A 230 3.16 -4.75 18.11
N TYR A 231 3.69 -3.96 19.06
CA TYR A 231 4.46 -2.75 18.75
C TYR A 231 5.71 -3.06 17.93
N PHE A 232 6.39 -4.14 18.27
CA PHE A 232 7.54 -4.65 17.54
C PHE A 232 7.18 -4.96 16.09
N PHE A 233 6.12 -5.74 15.88
CA PHE A 233 5.64 -6.12 14.55
C PHE A 233 5.20 -4.90 13.72
N CYS A 234 4.36 -4.03 14.28
CA CYS A 234 3.89 -2.82 13.60
C CYS A 234 5.04 -1.85 13.26
N GLY A 235 6.00 -1.69 14.17
CA GLY A 235 7.18 -0.85 13.94
C GLY A 235 8.05 -1.35 12.78
N LEU A 236 8.28 -2.66 12.70
CA LEU A 236 9.02 -3.28 11.60
C LEU A 236 8.30 -3.10 10.25
N ILE A 237 6.98 -3.23 10.22
CA ILE A 237 6.20 -2.98 9.00
C ILE A 237 6.30 -1.52 8.59
N MET A 238 6.05 -0.56 9.51
CA MET A 238 6.13 0.87 9.21
C MET A 238 7.51 1.30 8.70
N ALA A 239 8.58 0.72 9.24
CA ALA A 239 9.95 0.98 8.77
C ALA A 239 10.19 0.42 7.36
N GLY A 240 9.48 -0.63 6.97
CA GLY A 240 9.60 -1.29 5.66
C GLY A 240 8.76 -0.65 4.55
N LEU A 241 7.69 0.06 4.88
CA LEU A 241 6.81 0.67 3.88
C LEU A 241 7.50 1.81 3.12
N THR A 242 7.13 1.95 1.84
CA THR A 242 7.61 3.02 0.95
C THR A 242 6.67 4.22 0.92
N THR A 243 7.22 5.38 0.64
CA THR A 243 6.45 6.58 0.31
C THR A 243 7.33 7.52 -0.52
N GLU A 244 6.76 8.54 -1.13
CA GLU A 244 7.49 9.49 -1.96
C GLU A 244 8.72 10.06 -1.21
N GLY A 245 9.91 9.86 -1.81
CA GLY A 245 11.19 10.30 -1.24
C GLY A 245 11.67 9.51 -0.01
N VAL A 246 11.00 8.42 0.37
CA VAL A 246 11.45 7.52 1.45
C VAL A 246 11.31 6.07 0.99
N LYS A 247 12.44 5.46 0.56
CA LYS A 247 12.50 4.07 0.12
C LYS A 247 12.31 3.11 1.30
N ALA A 248 11.93 1.86 1.03
CA ALA A 248 11.93 0.80 2.02
C ALA A 248 13.28 0.71 2.74
N LEU A 249 13.27 0.28 3.99
CA LEU A 249 14.49 -0.01 4.71
C LEU A 249 15.17 -1.23 4.08
N GLU A 250 16.39 -1.04 3.58
CA GLU A 250 17.18 -2.13 3.01
C GLU A 250 17.95 -2.90 4.07
N LEU A 251 18.20 -4.19 3.84
CA LEU A 251 18.87 -5.08 4.82
C LEU A 251 20.34 -4.72 5.07
N ASP A 252 21.00 -4.06 4.13
CA ASP A 252 22.36 -3.56 4.26
C ASP A 252 22.50 -2.32 5.17
N ARG A 253 21.38 -1.66 5.46
CA ARG A 253 21.32 -0.52 6.38
C ARG A 253 21.38 -0.89 7.85
N PHE A 254 21.10 -2.15 8.18
CA PHE A 254 21.24 -2.62 9.54
C PHE A 254 22.72 -2.70 9.88
N SER A 255 23.12 -1.92 10.90
CA SER A 255 24.53 -1.77 11.28
C SER A 255 25.09 -3.02 11.94
N SER A 256 24.23 -3.83 12.57
CA SER A 256 24.61 -4.92 13.46
C SER A 256 25.69 -4.46 14.46
N ASN A 257 25.58 -3.20 14.93
CA ASN A 257 26.52 -2.55 15.82
C ASN A 257 26.02 -2.61 17.27
N ASP A 258 26.91 -2.68 18.22
CA ASP A 258 26.61 -2.65 19.67
C ASP A 258 26.64 -1.20 20.22
N ASP A 259 26.58 -0.19 19.36
CA ASP A 259 26.52 1.22 19.71
C ASP A 259 25.09 1.61 20.08
N VAL A 260 24.93 2.39 21.15
CA VAL A 260 23.61 2.86 21.63
C VAL A 260 22.94 3.81 20.64
N ASP A 261 23.74 4.59 19.92
CA ASP A 261 23.23 5.63 18.99
C ASP A 261 23.09 5.13 17.55
N ASP A 262 23.76 4.05 17.17
CA ASP A 262 23.75 3.49 15.80
C ASP A 262 23.49 1.96 15.83
N ASN A 263 22.37 1.58 16.42
CA ASN A 263 21.94 0.17 16.47
C ASN A 263 20.69 -0.06 15.64
N ASP A 264 20.36 -1.34 15.40
CA ASP A 264 19.23 -1.73 14.56
C ASP A 264 17.86 -1.22 15.08
N GLY A 265 17.70 -1.06 16.39
CA GLY A 265 16.49 -0.49 16.99
C GLY A 265 16.35 1.01 16.67
N GLY A 266 17.44 1.78 16.81
CA GLY A 266 17.48 3.20 16.44
C GLY A 266 17.21 3.43 14.95
N ILE A 267 17.71 2.54 14.09
CA ILE A 267 17.43 2.57 12.65
C ILE A 267 15.93 2.42 12.38
N ILE A 268 15.25 1.45 13.01
CA ILE A 268 13.79 1.26 12.88
C ILE A 268 13.03 2.50 13.33
N LEU A 269 13.36 3.07 14.51
CA LEU A 269 12.68 4.25 15.04
C LEU A 269 12.86 5.48 14.13
N THR A 270 14.08 5.72 13.66
CA THR A 270 14.41 6.84 12.77
C THR A 270 13.68 6.69 11.43
N ARG A 271 13.66 5.47 10.89
CA ARG A 271 12.99 5.19 9.62
C ARG A 271 11.47 5.35 9.74
N THR A 272 10.86 4.81 10.81
CA THR A 272 9.44 4.99 11.10
C THR A 272 9.08 6.46 11.23
N LYS A 273 9.87 7.25 11.97
CA LYS A 273 9.65 8.71 12.11
C LYS A 273 9.70 9.41 10.76
N SER A 274 10.69 9.09 9.93
CA SER A 274 10.84 9.68 8.59
C SER A 274 9.65 9.33 7.69
N PHE A 275 9.19 8.09 7.72
CA PHE A 275 8.02 7.61 6.99
C PHE A 275 6.74 8.35 7.41
N LEU A 276 6.46 8.44 8.72
CA LEU A 276 5.28 9.13 9.24
C LEU A 276 5.27 10.63 8.89
N ASN A 277 6.43 11.29 8.96
CA ASN A 277 6.57 12.69 8.54
C ASN A 277 6.20 12.87 7.05
N LYS A 278 6.67 11.98 6.18
CA LYS A 278 6.37 12.04 4.74
C LYS A 278 4.92 11.69 4.40
N LYS A 279 4.26 10.94 5.27
CA LYS A 279 2.80 10.70 5.18
C LYS A 279 1.97 11.86 5.73
N ASN A 280 2.60 12.98 6.09
CA ASN A 280 1.95 14.16 6.68
C ASN A 280 1.18 13.85 7.97
N CYS A 281 1.63 12.86 8.74
CA CYS A 281 1.04 12.58 10.04
C CYS A 281 1.18 13.80 10.97
N PRO A 282 0.15 14.16 11.74
CA PRO A 282 0.25 15.16 12.79
C PRO A 282 1.36 14.84 13.77
N LYS A 283 2.04 15.88 14.27
CA LYS A 283 3.19 15.72 15.17
C LYS A 283 2.84 14.90 16.41
N ASP A 284 1.70 15.21 17.02
CA ASP A 284 1.23 14.51 18.23
C ASP A 284 1.00 13.02 17.97
N LYS A 285 0.49 12.65 16.77
CA LYS A 285 0.36 11.27 16.32
C LYS A 285 1.73 10.60 16.19
N ILE A 286 2.71 11.28 15.58
CA ILE A 286 4.07 10.75 15.43
C ILE A 286 4.71 10.52 16.79
N ASP A 287 4.63 11.50 17.68
CA ASP A 287 5.20 11.42 19.03
C ASP A 287 4.53 10.29 19.84
N MET A 288 3.22 10.11 19.71
CA MET A 288 2.50 9.01 20.36
C MET A 288 2.94 7.65 19.83
N VAL A 289 3.04 7.45 18.50
CA VAL A 289 3.54 6.22 17.91
C VAL A 289 4.95 5.90 18.41
N LEU A 290 5.84 6.88 18.38
CA LEU A 290 7.22 6.68 18.84
C LEU A 290 7.30 6.38 20.33
N ASN A 291 6.44 6.96 21.18
CA ASN A 291 6.38 6.67 22.60
C ASN A 291 6.02 5.19 22.90
N TYR A 292 5.20 4.56 22.05
CA TYR A 292 4.90 3.12 22.17
C TYR A 292 6.02 2.23 21.59
N LEU A 293 6.69 2.69 20.53
CA LEU A 293 7.73 1.88 19.87
C LEU A 293 9.07 1.92 20.61
N LYS A 294 9.48 3.09 21.14
CA LYS A 294 10.78 3.27 21.81
C LYS A 294 11.08 2.22 22.88
N PRO A 295 10.21 1.97 23.88
CA PRO A 295 10.51 1.00 24.95
C PRO A 295 10.79 -0.41 24.42
N VAL A 296 10.31 -0.73 23.22
CA VAL A 296 10.51 -2.03 22.58
C VAL A 296 11.84 -2.06 21.83
N PHE A 297 12.06 -1.08 20.94
CA PHE A 297 13.24 -1.08 20.06
C PHE A 297 14.54 -0.64 20.76
N GLU A 298 14.46 -0.04 21.94
CA GLU A 298 15.61 0.29 22.78
C GLU A 298 16.10 -0.91 23.63
N LYS A 299 15.36 -2.04 23.65
CA LYS A 299 15.81 -3.25 24.37
C LYS A 299 17.04 -3.86 23.71
N ARG A 300 18.19 -3.82 24.42
CA ARG A 300 19.50 -4.22 23.90
C ARG A 300 19.53 -5.60 23.30
N ASP A 301 18.87 -6.57 23.93
CA ASP A 301 18.90 -7.96 23.49
C ASP A 301 18.18 -8.20 22.16
N LEU A 302 17.34 -7.25 21.68
CA LEU A 302 16.71 -7.32 20.37
C LEU A 302 17.61 -6.80 19.24
N TRP A 303 18.40 -5.76 19.49
CA TRP A 303 19.28 -5.17 18.48
C TRP A 303 20.73 -5.62 18.58
N LYS A 304 21.16 -6.23 19.70
CA LYS A 304 22.49 -6.78 19.83
C LYS A 304 22.70 -7.96 18.88
N PRO A 305 23.78 -7.94 18.06
CA PRO A 305 24.05 -9.04 17.15
C PRO A 305 24.39 -10.35 17.89
N VAL A 306 23.76 -11.42 17.48
CA VAL A 306 24.11 -12.80 17.88
C VAL A 306 24.47 -13.54 16.60
N ASN A 307 25.68 -14.09 16.52
CA ASN A 307 26.20 -14.73 15.30
C ASN A 307 26.18 -13.81 14.04
N GLY A 308 26.38 -12.51 14.24
CA GLY A 308 26.47 -11.54 13.14
C GLY A 308 25.14 -10.94 12.67
N GLU A 309 24.01 -11.31 13.26
CA GLU A 309 22.69 -10.78 12.93
C GLU A 309 21.89 -10.48 14.21
N SER A 310 21.20 -9.32 14.24
CA SER A 310 20.28 -8.99 15.33
C SER A 310 18.92 -9.68 15.15
N ILE A 311 18.16 -9.85 16.24
CA ILE A 311 16.79 -10.36 16.19
C ILE A 311 15.91 -9.43 15.33
N ILE A 312 16.07 -8.10 15.48
CA ILE A 312 15.37 -7.08 14.68
C ILE A 312 15.59 -7.35 13.19
N LYS A 313 16.85 -7.44 12.75
CA LYS A 313 17.19 -7.68 11.34
C LYS A 313 16.64 -9.00 10.83
N SER A 314 16.77 -10.06 11.63
CA SER A 314 16.34 -11.40 11.28
C SER A 314 14.82 -11.50 11.03
N ILE A 315 14.00 -10.87 11.91
CA ILE A 315 12.54 -10.85 11.76
C ILE A 315 12.14 -9.88 10.65
N TYR A 316 12.80 -8.71 10.55
CA TYR A 316 12.53 -7.75 9.48
C TYR A 316 12.77 -8.35 8.09
N LYS A 317 13.80 -9.17 7.92
CA LYS A 317 14.08 -9.88 6.66
C LYS A 317 12.89 -10.73 6.20
N GLN A 318 12.23 -11.42 7.12
CA GLN A 318 11.03 -12.20 6.80
C GLN A 318 9.84 -11.29 6.49
N ILE A 319 9.60 -10.23 7.27
CA ILE A 319 8.54 -9.24 6.99
C ILE A 319 8.74 -8.63 5.60
N LYS A 320 9.98 -8.28 5.23
CA LYS A 320 10.31 -7.71 3.93
C LYS A 320 10.04 -8.68 2.78
N ALA A 321 10.27 -9.97 2.98
CA ALA A 321 10.03 -11.00 1.96
C ALA A 321 8.54 -11.37 1.82
N ASP A 322 7.85 -11.56 2.94
CA ASP A 322 6.56 -12.25 2.96
C ASP A 322 5.35 -11.32 3.14
N ILE A 323 5.54 -10.15 3.78
CA ILE A 323 4.44 -9.23 4.13
C ILE A 323 4.46 -7.96 3.28
N LEU A 324 5.59 -7.23 3.21
CA LEU A 324 5.62 -5.93 2.55
C LEU A 324 5.15 -5.97 1.08
N PRO A 325 5.49 -6.98 0.25
CA PRO A 325 4.99 -7.05 -1.13
C PRO A 325 3.46 -7.19 -1.22
N LEU A 326 2.83 -7.80 -0.21
CA LEU A 326 1.37 -7.93 -0.15
C LEU A 326 0.71 -6.60 0.25
N LEU A 327 1.32 -5.85 1.19
CA LEU A 327 0.81 -4.57 1.66
C LEU A 327 0.99 -3.43 0.63
N GLU A 328 2.03 -3.50 -0.19
CA GLU A 328 2.29 -2.55 -1.28
C GLU A 328 1.48 -2.85 -2.55
N SER A 329 0.63 -3.86 -2.52
CA SER A 329 -0.26 -4.18 -3.63
C SER A 329 -1.36 -3.12 -3.78
N ASN A 330 -1.87 -2.96 -5.02
CA ASN A 330 -2.97 -2.02 -5.30
C ASN A 330 -4.35 -2.56 -4.89
N ILE A 331 -4.41 -3.80 -4.40
CA ILE A 331 -5.62 -4.38 -3.82
C ILE A 331 -5.59 -4.09 -2.32
N HIS A 332 -6.59 -3.36 -1.86
CA HIS A 332 -6.76 -3.10 -0.44
C HIS A 332 -7.14 -4.38 0.30
N LEU A 333 -6.18 -4.94 1.04
CA LEU A 333 -6.37 -6.14 1.84
C LEU A 333 -6.93 -5.76 3.22
N ASP A 334 -7.70 -6.66 3.82
CA ASP A 334 -8.10 -6.52 5.22
C ASP A 334 -6.95 -6.91 6.17
N PHE A 335 -5.90 -6.10 6.13
CA PHE A 335 -4.69 -6.33 6.93
C PHE A 335 -4.99 -6.38 8.43
N THR A 336 -5.79 -5.41 8.90
CA THR A 336 -6.10 -5.31 10.33
C THR A 336 -6.96 -6.46 10.82
N GLY A 337 -7.98 -6.86 10.04
CA GLY A 337 -8.77 -8.04 10.35
C GLY A 337 -7.93 -9.32 10.40
N LYS A 338 -6.99 -9.46 9.47
CA LYS A 338 -6.08 -10.62 9.45
C LYS A 338 -5.10 -10.64 10.62
N ILE A 339 -4.51 -9.48 10.96
CA ILE A 339 -3.69 -9.36 12.18
C ILE A 339 -4.51 -9.70 13.41
N LEU A 340 -5.67 -9.11 13.59
CA LEU A 340 -6.45 -9.30 14.81
C LEU A 340 -7.04 -10.71 14.92
N ASN A 341 -7.45 -11.33 13.83
CA ASN A 341 -7.83 -12.75 13.84
C ASN A 341 -6.66 -13.67 14.22
N SER A 342 -5.45 -13.31 13.79
CA SER A 342 -4.23 -14.04 14.18
C SER A 342 -3.72 -13.63 15.57
N LEU A 343 -4.11 -12.45 16.05
CA LEU A 343 -3.64 -11.83 17.29
C LEU A 343 -4.55 -12.06 18.49
N ASN A 344 -5.67 -12.77 18.37
CA ASN A 344 -6.39 -13.25 19.55
C ASN A 344 -5.48 -14.07 20.49
N ASP A 345 -4.38 -14.62 19.92
CA ASP A 345 -3.30 -15.25 20.67
C ASP A 345 -2.21 -14.27 21.13
N TRP A 346 -2.19 -13.01 20.60
CA TRP A 346 -1.15 -11.99 20.84
C TRP A 346 -1.59 -10.86 21.75
N VAL A 347 -2.88 -10.61 21.86
CA VAL A 347 -3.41 -9.54 22.70
C VAL A 347 -3.98 -10.18 23.95
N SER A 348 -3.19 -10.33 25.00
CA SER A 348 -3.77 -10.50 26.33
C SER A 348 -4.39 -9.17 26.73
N ILE A 349 -5.62 -8.96 26.33
CA ILE A 349 -6.49 -8.00 26.98
C ILE A 349 -6.81 -8.65 28.32
N GLU A 350 -6.65 -7.93 29.43
CA GLU A 350 -7.08 -8.41 30.74
C GLU A 350 -8.48 -8.99 30.62
N ASN A 351 -8.69 -10.17 31.18
CA ASN A 351 -9.86 -11.03 30.94
C ASN A 351 -11.22 -10.32 30.99
N ASP A 352 -11.34 -9.18 31.68
CA ASP A 352 -12.56 -8.39 31.79
C ASP A 352 -12.82 -7.44 30.60
N ARG A 353 -11.82 -7.18 29.76
CA ARG A 353 -11.92 -6.27 28.59
C ARG A 353 -11.77 -6.97 27.23
N LEU A 354 -11.42 -8.25 27.20
CA LEU A 354 -11.30 -9.06 25.97
C LEU A 354 -12.62 -9.11 25.20
N ASN A 355 -13.74 -9.12 25.90
CA ASN A 355 -15.08 -9.14 25.28
C ASN A 355 -15.49 -7.80 24.67
N ASP A 356 -14.72 -6.73 24.91
CA ASP A 356 -15.05 -5.37 24.48
C ASP A 356 -14.31 -4.95 23.19
N VAL A 357 -13.24 -5.67 22.80
CA VAL A 357 -12.54 -5.41 21.53
C VAL A 357 -13.11 -6.30 20.43
N VAL A 358 -14.21 -5.87 19.87
CA VAL A 358 -14.86 -6.57 18.74
C VAL A 358 -14.52 -5.85 17.45
N LEU A 359 -13.82 -6.55 16.55
CA LEU A 359 -13.64 -6.06 15.20
C LEU A 359 -14.93 -6.09 14.42
N THR A 360 -15.26 -4.95 13.87
CA THR A 360 -16.41 -4.83 12.98
C THR A 360 -16.05 -5.33 11.58
N PRO A 361 -16.72 -6.39 11.06
CA PRO A 361 -16.46 -6.87 9.71
C PRO A 361 -16.63 -5.77 8.66
N ARG A 362 -15.77 -5.75 7.63
CA ARG A 362 -15.75 -4.69 6.62
C ARG A 362 -17.07 -4.49 5.88
N PHE A 363 -17.84 -5.56 5.64
CA PHE A 363 -19.15 -5.42 5.03
C PHE A 363 -20.13 -4.66 5.93
N VAL A 364 -20.02 -4.79 7.26
CA VAL A 364 -20.83 -4.05 8.23
C VAL A 364 -20.42 -2.58 8.27
N THR A 365 -19.12 -2.28 8.35
CA THR A 365 -18.63 -0.89 8.36
C THR A 365 -19.02 -0.15 7.08
N ASN A 366 -18.96 -0.83 5.94
CA ASN A 366 -19.38 -0.29 4.65
C ASN A 366 -20.90 -0.06 4.58
N LEU A 367 -21.69 -1.02 5.06
CA LEU A 367 -23.15 -0.87 5.13
C LEU A 367 -23.52 0.34 6.00
N MET A 368 -22.95 0.44 7.21
CA MET A 368 -23.25 1.53 8.13
C MET A 368 -22.85 2.90 7.58
N ALA A 369 -21.70 3.02 6.94
CA ALA A 369 -21.29 4.25 6.28
C ALA A 369 -22.22 4.65 5.11
N ARG A 370 -22.77 3.67 4.36
CA ARG A 370 -23.75 3.94 3.28
C ARG A 370 -25.12 4.35 3.81
N ILE A 371 -25.65 3.69 4.83
CA ILE A 371 -26.97 4.04 5.39
C ILE A 371 -26.96 5.40 6.08
N THR A 372 -25.82 5.86 6.59
CA THR A 372 -25.64 7.22 7.13
C THR A 372 -25.44 8.27 6.05
N ARG A 373 -25.57 7.90 4.77
CA ARG A 373 -25.44 8.81 3.62
C ARG A 373 -24.11 9.56 3.62
N THR A 374 -23.04 8.88 4.03
CA THR A 374 -21.70 9.44 4.02
C THR A 374 -21.28 9.80 2.59
N ASP A 375 -20.91 11.04 2.37
CA ASP A 375 -20.51 11.65 1.10
C ASP A 375 -19.23 12.49 1.27
N MET A 376 -18.73 13.11 0.21
CA MET A 376 -17.51 13.90 0.24
C MET A 376 -17.56 15.10 1.20
N ASP A 377 -18.75 15.60 1.57
CA ASP A 377 -18.93 16.76 2.45
C ASP A 377 -19.19 16.38 3.92
N SER A 378 -19.26 15.09 4.20
CA SER A 378 -19.47 14.56 5.53
C SER A 378 -18.26 14.79 6.44
N PHE A 379 -18.53 15.08 7.72
CA PHE A 379 -17.55 15.11 8.81
C PHE A 379 -17.83 13.94 9.75
N VAL A 380 -17.01 12.91 9.62
CA VAL A 380 -17.24 11.61 10.27
C VAL A 380 -16.42 11.47 11.52
N TRP A 381 -17.06 11.06 12.61
CA TRP A 381 -16.34 10.73 13.83
C TRP A 381 -16.72 9.37 14.40
N ASP A 382 -15.71 8.74 15.00
CA ASP A 382 -15.81 7.46 15.68
C ASP A 382 -15.09 7.54 17.02
N THR A 383 -15.86 7.65 18.10
CA THR A 383 -15.33 7.79 19.47
C THR A 383 -14.95 6.47 20.11
N CYS A 384 -15.17 5.36 19.42
CA CYS A 384 -14.80 4.01 19.82
C CYS A 384 -14.14 3.28 18.63
N MET A 385 -13.15 3.95 18.02
CA MET A 385 -12.73 3.60 16.65
C MET A 385 -12.09 2.22 16.50
N GLY A 386 -11.63 1.61 17.59
CA GLY A 386 -10.92 0.35 17.48
C GLY A 386 -9.76 0.45 16.48
N SER A 387 -9.71 -0.44 15.51
CA SER A 387 -8.74 -0.45 14.42
C SER A 387 -9.06 0.53 13.27
N SER A 388 -9.96 1.47 13.45
CA SER A 388 -10.44 2.47 12.48
C SER A 388 -11.21 1.93 11.27
N GLY A 389 -11.84 0.76 11.39
CA GLY A 389 -12.59 0.14 10.28
C GLY A 389 -13.72 1.03 9.73
N PHE A 390 -14.46 1.73 10.58
CA PHE A 390 -15.51 2.68 10.16
C PHE A 390 -14.94 3.90 9.45
N LEU A 391 -13.86 4.48 9.96
CA LEU A 391 -13.22 5.65 9.34
C LEU A 391 -12.65 5.30 7.96
N VAL A 392 -12.07 4.11 7.80
CA VAL A 392 -11.62 3.61 6.50
C VAL A 392 -12.78 3.50 5.52
N SER A 393 -13.89 2.85 5.92
CA SER A 393 -15.07 2.70 5.05
C SER A 393 -15.70 4.05 4.67
N ALA A 394 -15.78 4.96 5.63
CA ALA A 394 -16.27 6.32 5.38
C ALA A 394 -15.35 7.07 4.41
N MET A 395 -14.04 7.06 4.63
CA MET A 395 -13.05 7.70 3.77
C MET A 395 -13.13 7.20 2.33
N GLU A 396 -13.28 5.89 2.13
CA GLU A 396 -13.41 5.31 0.80
C GLU A 396 -14.63 5.85 0.06
N LEU A 397 -15.80 5.90 0.71
CA LEU A 397 -17.03 6.44 0.12
C LEU A 397 -16.90 7.93 -0.19
N MET A 398 -16.34 8.71 0.73
CA MET A 398 -16.11 10.16 0.53
C MET A 398 -15.17 10.43 -0.66
N ILE A 399 -14.11 9.64 -0.80
CA ILE A 399 -13.16 9.76 -1.91
C ILE A 399 -13.79 9.29 -3.23
N GLU A 400 -14.60 8.24 -3.21
CA GLU A 400 -15.33 7.75 -4.38
C GLU A 400 -16.29 8.84 -4.89
N ASP A 401 -17.11 9.42 -4.02
CA ASP A 401 -18.02 10.52 -4.34
C ASP A 401 -17.27 11.76 -4.89
N ALA A 402 -16.16 12.15 -4.27
CA ALA A 402 -15.32 13.24 -4.77
C ALA A 402 -14.77 12.98 -6.19
N LYS A 403 -14.41 11.72 -6.49
CA LYS A 403 -13.94 11.32 -7.82
C LYS A 403 -15.04 11.33 -8.88
N GLU A 404 -16.25 11.00 -8.50
CA GLU A 404 -17.41 10.99 -9.41
C GLU A 404 -17.98 12.39 -9.64
N SER A 405 -18.04 13.20 -8.57
CA SER A 405 -18.71 14.51 -8.58
C SER A 405 -17.80 15.64 -9.08
N ILE A 406 -16.49 15.61 -8.80
CA ILE A 406 -15.55 16.69 -9.15
C ILE A 406 -14.77 16.33 -10.42
N LYS A 407 -15.00 17.10 -11.49
CA LYS A 407 -14.35 16.88 -12.80
C LYS A 407 -12.96 17.48 -12.90
N ASP A 408 -12.73 18.62 -12.23
CA ASP A 408 -11.41 19.27 -12.22
C ASP A 408 -10.41 18.47 -11.36
N ASP A 409 -9.25 18.21 -11.92
CA ASP A 409 -8.23 17.37 -11.28
C ASP A 409 -7.62 18.01 -10.03
N GLU A 410 -7.37 19.32 -10.06
CA GLU A 410 -6.78 20.03 -8.92
C GLU A 410 -7.79 20.21 -7.79
N GLU A 411 -9.03 20.57 -8.14
CA GLU A 411 -10.12 20.65 -7.16
C GLU A 411 -10.36 19.29 -6.49
N ARG A 412 -10.40 18.22 -7.27
CA ARG A 412 -10.56 16.84 -6.77
C ARG A 412 -9.42 16.43 -5.84
N LYS A 413 -8.16 16.69 -6.20
CA LYS A 413 -7.00 16.41 -5.34
C LYS A 413 -7.07 17.19 -4.02
N ASN A 414 -7.48 18.47 -4.09
CA ASN A 414 -7.64 19.31 -2.92
C ASN A 414 -8.77 18.80 -2.01
N LYS A 415 -9.89 18.36 -2.59
CA LYS A 415 -11.01 17.78 -1.82
C LYS A 415 -10.59 16.49 -1.14
N ILE A 416 -9.93 15.57 -1.84
CA ILE A 416 -9.41 14.32 -1.26
C ILE A 416 -8.41 14.62 -0.12
N ARG A 417 -7.55 15.60 -0.28
CA ARG A 417 -6.63 16.02 0.79
C ARG A 417 -7.40 16.55 2.01
N ASN A 418 -8.42 17.38 1.78
CA ASN A 418 -9.26 17.92 2.85
C ASN A 418 -10.02 16.82 3.61
N ILE A 419 -10.61 15.84 2.88
CA ILE A 419 -11.27 14.67 3.49
C ILE A 419 -10.31 14.00 4.48
N LYS A 420 -9.10 13.70 4.04
CA LYS A 420 -8.10 13.02 4.86
C LYS A 420 -7.62 13.84 6.05
N GLN A 421 -7.41 15.14 5.88
CA GLN A 421 -6.82 15.99 6.92
C GLN A 421 -7.81 16.50 7.94
N ASN A 422 -9.06 16.77 7.52
CA ASN A 422 -9.97 17.60 8.30
C ASN A 422 -11.36 16.98 8.54
N GLN A 423 -11.74 15.92 7.83
CA GLN A 423 -13.13 15.43 7.86
C GLN A 423 -13.29 14.07 8.57
N LEU A 424 -12.20 13.51 9.11
CA LEU A 424 -12.22 12.23 9.83
C LEU A 424 -11.63 12.40 11.22
N LEU A 425 -12.38 11.99 12.24
CA LEU A 425 -11.95 12.01 13.65
C LEU A 425 -12.18 10.65 14.29
N GLY A 426 -11.14 10.05 14.85
CA GLY A 426 -11.21 8.80 15.59
C GLY A 426 -10.57 8.87 16.97
N ILE A 427 -11.12 8.17 17.93
CA ILE A 427 -10.55 8.12 19.28
C ILE A 427 -10.53 6.67 19.78
N GLU A 428 -9.37 6.25 20.31
CA GLU A 428 -9.14 4.92 20.86
C GLU A 428 -8.39 5.02 22.18
N ILE A 429 -8.90 4.37 23.20
CA ILE A 429 -8.31 4.42 24.54
C ILE A 429 -7.14 3.45 24.71
N LEU A 430 -7.14 2.34 23.96
CA LEU A 430 -6.13 1.29 24.07
C LEU A 430 -4.97 1.58 23.13
N GLY A 431 -3.77 1.81 23.67
CA GLY A 431 -2.59 2.18 22.88
C GLY A 431 -2.15 1.12 21.85
N ASN A 432 -2.32 -0.16 22.16
CA ASN A 432 -2.05 -1.25 21.23
C ASN A 432 -3.01 -1.25 20.02
N ILE A 433 -4.29 -1.02 20.25
CA ILE A 433 -5.29 -0.92 19.18
C ILE A 433 -5.11 0.39 18.41
N TYR A 434 -4.76 1.49 19.09
CA TYR A 434 -4.41 2.75 18.44
C TYR A 434 -3.27 2.62 17.42
N ILE A 435 -2.19 1.89 17.75
CA ILE A 435 -1.08 1.67 16.81
C ILE A 435 -1.55 0.88 15.59
N LEU A 436 -2.41 -0.10 15.76
CA LEU A 436 -3.04 -0.81 14.64
C LEU A 436 -3.91 0.12 13.79
N ALA A 437 -4.69 0.99 14.43
CA ALA A 437 -5.50 1.98 13.72
C ALA A 437 -4.65 2.93 12.87
N VAL A 438 -3.53 3.44 13.42
CA VAL A 438 -2.57 4.27 12.68
C VAL A 438 -2.05 3.52 11.45
N LEU A 439 -1.60 2.28 11.64
CA LEU A 439 -1.07 1.47 10.53
C LEU A 439 -2.16 1.18 9.49
N ASN A 440 -3.38 0.84 9.92
CA ASN A 440 -4.50 0.59 9.02
C ASN A 440 -4.83 1.81 8.15
N MET A 441 -4.97 3.00 8.75
CA MET A 441 -5.23 4.24 8.01
C MET A 441 -4.12 4.52 6.99
N ILE A 442 -2.85 4.31 7.37
CA ILE A 442 -1.70 4.50 6.47
C ILE A 442 -1.77 3.52 5.28
N LEU A 443 -2.06 2.24 5.52
CA LEU A 443 -2.17 1.23 4.47
C LEU A 443 -3.34 1.51 3.51
N MET A 444 -4.40 2.13 4.02
CA MET A 444 -5.54 2.59 3.22
C MET A 444 -5.30 3.95 2.54
N GLY A 445 -4.04 4.41 2.53
CA GLY A 445 -3.60 5.60 1.80
C GLY A 445 -3.78 6.91 2.56
N ASP A 446 -4.02 6.86 3.87
CA ASP A 446 -4.13 8.05 4.71
C ASP A 446 -3.26 7.99 5.97
N GLY A 447 -2.36 8.97 6.11
CA GLY A 447 -1.61 9.18 7.35
C GLY A 447 -2.04 10.44 8.09
N SER A 448 -2.83 11.30 7.44
CA SER A 448 -3.08 12.69 7.88
C SER A 448 -4.33 12.87 8.74
N SER A 449 -5.27 11.90 8.77
CA SER A 449 -6.49 11.99 9.56
C SER A 449 -6.23 12.13 11.06
N GLN A 450 -7.18 12.76 11.74
CA GLN A 450 -7.11 13.00 13.17
C GLN A 450 -7.57 11.77 13.93
N ILE A 451 -6.62 10.93 14.32
CA ILE A 451 -6.87 9.82 15.24
C ILE A 451 -6.09 10.03 16.53
N ILE A 452 -6.78 9.90 17.65
CA ILE A 452 -6.30 10.30 18.97
C ILE A 452 -6.27 9.07 19.89
N CYS A 453 -5.18 8.91 20.63
CA CYS A 453 -5.10 7.91 21.70
C CYS A 453 -5.53 8.55 23.01
N GLY A 454 -6.65 8.12 23.58
CA GLY A 454 -7.14 8.66 24.85
C GLY A 454 -8.59 8.32 25.16
N ASP A 455 -9.06 8.87 26.27
CA ASP A 455 -10.44 8.75 26.72
C ASP A 455 -11.35 9.63 25.86
N SER A 456 -12.25 9.02 25.10
CA SER A 456 -13.12 9.73 24.15
C SER A 456 -14.05 10.75 24.82
N HIS A 457 -14.47 10.51 26.05
CA HIS A 457 -15.28 11.48 26.81
C HIS A 457 -14.52 12.77 27.14
N LYS A 458 -13.20 12.75 27.13
CA LYS A 458 -12.33 13.91 27.34
C LYS A 458 -11.80 14.50 26.04
N GLU A 459 -11.23 13.64 25.21
CA GLU A 459 -10.53 14.06 23.99
C GLU A 459 -11.50 14.49 22.87
N GLY A 460 -12.68 13.85 22.75
CA GLY A 460 -13.69 14.23 21.77
C GLY A 460 -14.18 15.66 21.95
N PRO A 461 -14.74 16.04 23.14
CA PRO A 461 -15.16 17.41 23.41
C PRO A 461 -14.06 18.44 23.23
N LYS A 462 -12.86 18.13 23.72
CA LYS A 462 -11.68 19.00 23.62
C LYS A 462 -11.31 19.25 22.15
N TYR A 463 -11.23 18.19 21.33
CA TYR A 463 -10.90 18.32 19.92
C TYR A 463 -11.94 19.11 19.16
N MET A 464 -13.23 18.80 19.33
CA MET A 464 -14.33 19.49 18.65
C MET A 464 -14.36 20.98 18.96
N SER A 465 -14.17 21.36 20.24
CA SER A 465 -14.13 22.77 20.66
C SER A 465 -12.89 23.50 20.12
N THR A 466 -11.74 22.82 20.10
CA THR A 466 -10.46 23.44 19.70
C THR A 466 -10.36 23.62 18.18
N HIS A 467 -10.90 22.67 17.42
CA HIS A 467 -10.77 22.63 15.94
C HIS A 467 -12.07 22.98 15.22
N ASN A 468 -13.13 23.30 15.95
CA ASN A 468 -14.46 23.58 15.40
C ASN A 468 -14.91 22.48 14.42
N PHE A 469 -14.74 21.19 14.81
CA PHE A 469 -15.07 20.05 13.98
C PHE A 469 -16.58 19.87 13.87
N PRO A 470 -17.20 20.12 12.69
CA PRO A 470 -18.65 20.13 12.51
C PRO A 470 -19.17 18.72 12.22
N ALA A 471 -19.04 17.81 13.18
CA ALA A 471 -19.47 16.42 13.00
C ALA A 471 -20.94 16.34 12.56
N ASN A 472 -21.19 15.61 11.48
CA ASN A 472 -22.53 15.35 10.94
C ASN A 472 -22.79 13.87 10.64
N VAL A 473 -21.78 13.01 10.81
CA VAL A 473 -21.91 11.55 10.76
C VAL A 473 -21.17 10.93 11.91
N PHE A 474 -21.83 10.05 12.69
CA PHE A 474 -21.14 9.16 13.62
C PHE A 474 -21.34 7.69 13.27
N LEU A 475 -20.27 6.90 13.44
CA LEU A 475 -20.25 5.47 13.22
C LEU A 475 -19.62 4.82 14.45
N LEU A 476 -20.36 4.00 15.19
CA LEU A 476 -19.90 3.49 16.47
C LEU A 476 -20.08 1.98 16.61
N ASN A 477 -19.08 1.32 17.16
CA ASN A 477 -19.20 0.00 17.79
C ASN A 477 -18.60 0.11 19.21
N PRO A 478 -19.38 0.66 20.18
CA PRO A 478 -18.86 0.95 21.51
C PRO A 478 -18.68 -0.32 22.34
N SER A 479 -17.82 -0.23 23.37
CA SER A 479 -17.71 -1.26 24.39
C SER A 479 -19.06 -1.55 25.04
N TYR A 480 -19.45 -2.82 25.05
CA TYR A 480 -20.72 -3.26 25.65
C TYR A 480 -20.69 -3.31 27.18
N SER A 481 -19.51 -3.20 27.79
CA SER A 481 -19.34 -3.03 29.24
C SER A 481 -19.50 -1.59 29.68
N ALA A 482 -19.50 -0.61 28.78
CA ALA A 482 -19.67 0.79 29.08
C ALA A 482 -21.09 1.10 29.60
N PRO A 483 -21.28 2.24 30.32
CA PRO A 483 -22.57 2.64 30.82
C PRO A 483 -23.67 2.64 29.75
N GLY A 484 -24.83 2.09 30.12
CA GLY A 484 -25.92 1.92 29.18
C GLY A 484 -25.61 0.94 28.04
N LYS A 485 -24.65 -0.01 28.25
CA LYS A 485 -24.20 -0.96 27.22
C LYS A 485 -23.72 -0.27 25.96
N GLY A 486 -22.98 0.84 26.13
CA GLY A 486 -22.44 1.64 25.05
C GLY A 486 -23.33 2.82 24.61
N LEU A 487 -24.58 2.92 25.07
CA LEU A 487 -25.47 4.03 24.71
C LEU A 487 -24.96 5.40 25.18
N ILE A 488 -24.08 5.46 26.20
CA ILE A 488 -23.43 6.70 26.60
C ILE A 488 -22.71 7.41 25.46
N PHE A 489 -22.04 6.65 24.55
CA PHE A 489 -21.35 7.22 23.41
C PHE A 489 -22.33 7.76 22.36
N VAL A 490 -23.49 7.15 22.22
CA VAL A 490 -24.56 7.62 21.32
C VAL A 490 -25.17 8.92 21.86
N ASP A 491 -25.50 8.97 23.15
CA ASP A 491 -26.01 10.16 23.81
C ASP A 491 -25.03 11.34 23.70
N GLU A 492 -23.73 11.08 23.86
CA GLU A 492 -22.69 12.08 23.67
C GLU A 492 -22.59 12.54 22.21
N ALA A 493 -22.62 11.59 21.24
CA ALA A 493 -22.55 11.92 19.83
C ALA A 493 -23.72 12.82 19.41
N LEU A 494 -24.94 12.44 19.76
CA LEU A 494 -26.14 13.22 19.46
C LEU A 494 -26.16 14.59 20.12
N SER A 495 -25.64 14.70 21.34
CA SER A 495 -25.59 15.99 22.08
C SER A 495 -24.64 17.02 21.46
N ARG A 496 -23.73 16.58 20.55
CA ARG A 496 -22.68 17.41 19.92
C ARG A 496 -22.89 17.67 18.45
N MET A 497 -23.83 17.00 17.84
CA MET A 497 -24.19 17.19 16.45
C MET A 497 -25.44 18.06 16.34
N GLU A 498 -25.37 19.11 15.51
CA GLU A 498 -26.55 19.95 15.25
C GLU A 498 -27.52 19.22 14.31
N THR A 499 -26.97 18.59 13.27
CA THR A 499 -27.72 17.82 12.26
C THR A 499 -26.85 16.67 11.78
N GLY A 500 -27.45 15.64 11.25
CA GLY A 500 -26.70 14.56 10.58
C GLY A 500 -27.31 13.18 10.80
N TYR A 501 -26.48 12.17 10.57
CA TYR A 501 -26.87 10.77 10.65
C TYR A 501 -25.93 10.00 11.57
N GLY A 502 -26.46 8.98 12.23
CA GLY A 502 -25.66 8.10 13.07
C GLY A 502 -26.02 6.65 12.86
N ALA A 503 -25.02 5.78 12.97
CA ALA A 503 -25.22 4.35 13.03
C ALA A 503 -24.37 3.76 14.16
N VAL A 504 -24.96 2.84 14.91
CA VAL A 504 -24.30 2.20 16.05
C VAL A 504 -24.60 0.70 16.07
N LEU A 505 -23.57 -0.09 16.39
CA LEU A 505 -23.72 -1.48 16.76
C LEU A 505 -23.88 -1.59 18.26
N ILE A 506 -25.03 -2.08 18.72
CA ILE A 506 -25.33 -2.26 20.14
C ILE A 506 -25.91 -3.65 20.39
N GLN A 507 -25.86 -4.10 21.64
CA GLN A 507 -26.55 -5.30 22.04
C GLN A 507 -28.08 -5.11 21.97
N GLU A 508 -28.81 -6.16 21.60
CA GLU A 508 -30.26 -6.14 21.48
C GLU A 508 -30.97 -5.61 22.76
N ASN A 509 -30.40 -5.92 23.92
CA ASN A 509 -30.95 -5.50 25.21
C ASN A 509 -30.39 -4.16 25.72
N ALA A 510 -29.68 -3.37 24.90
CA ALA A 510 -29.12 -2.09 25.33
C ALA A 510 -30.20 -1.06 25.66
N GLY A 511 -31.37 -1.13 25.04
CA GLY A 511 -32.51 -0.26 25.32
C GLY A 511 -33.30 -0.62 26.58
N SER A 512 -32.88 -1.62 27.37
CA SER A 512 -33.57 -2.08 28.58
C SER A 512 -32.68 -2.10 29.82
N GLY A 513 -33.27 -2.11 31.01
CA GLY A 513 -32.52 -2.20 32.26
C GLY A 513 -31.55 -1.03 32.45
N GLN A 514 -30.25 -1.30 32.54
CA GLN A 514 -29.22 -0.25 32.73
C GLN A 514 -29.10 0.71 31.55
N GLY A 515 -29.50 0.30 30.33
CA GLY A 515 -29.51 1.13 29.14
C GLY A 515 -30.70 2.08 29.04
N ASP A 516 -31.77 1.84 29.80
CA ASP A 516 -33.04 2.57 29.74
C ASP A 516 -32.89 4.10 29.96
N VAL A 517 -31.97 4.51 30.83
CA VAL A 517 -31.69 5.93 31.09
C VAL A 517 -31.21 6.66 29.84
N TYR A 518 -30.29 6.05 29.10
CA TYR A 518 -29.75 6.62 27.85
C TYR A 518 -30.72 6.46 26.68
N ALA A 519 -31.38 5.31 26.57
CA ALA A 519 -32.36 5.06 25.52
C ALA A 519 -33.55 6.03 25.56
N LYS A 520 -33.93 6.54 26.77
CA LYS A 520 -34.97 7.55 26.92
C LYS A 520 -34.53 8.97 26.57
N ARG A 521 -33.22 9.21 26.53
CA ARG A 521 -32.64 10.53 26.15
C ARG A 521 -32.37 10.62 24.66
N ILE A 522 -32.07 9.49 24.01
CA ILE A 522 -31.90 9.34 22.57
C ILE A 522 -33.28 9.28 21.89
#